data_4ce97508660060caa12107f7903fadf7
#
_entry.id   4ce97508660060caa12107f7903fadf7
#
_cell.length_a   1.000
_cell.length_b   1.000
_cell.length_c   1.000
_cell.angle_alpha   90.00
_cell.angle_beta   90.00
_cell.angle_gamma   90.00
#
_symmetry.space_group_name_H-M   'P 1'
#
loop_
_entity.id
_entity.type
_entity.pdbx_description
1 polymer ?
#
loop_
_entity_poly.entity_id
_entity_poly.type
_entity_poly.pdbx_seq_one_letter_code
_entity_poly.pdbx_strand_id
1 'polypeptide(L)'
;VLPITMKAIEAYKVVKPAVSVSVEGSGSGNGIKALLEGTCDIANSSREMKKEELEKAKASGLKIKEIVVAYDMIVPIVHPSNKVKNLTKEQLKGIYDGSITNWKQVGGDDMNIVVVSRDSSSGTYEYWHEDVMKKADIRKDSLMQASNGAVVNTVANNKKAIGYVGFGYLDKSVKSLDVNGVKATLANGKSGKYPISRKLYMYVNENNYSADAKGFVNYLLGKDGQKLVSEAGFIPLK
;
A
#
# COMPACT_ATOMS: atom_id res chain seq x y z
N VAL A 1 -2.55 -5.79 -1.21
CA VAL A 1 -2.78 -6.79 -2.28
C VAL A 1 -4.26 -7.13 -2.42
N LEU A 2 -4.99 -7.27 -1.31
CA LEU A 2 -6.40 -7.68 -1.33
C LEU A 2 -7.29 -6.89 -2.32
N PRO A 3 -7.27 -5.53 -2.38
CA PRO A 3 -8.10 -4.79 -3.34
C PRO A 3 -7.79 -5.14 -4.81
N ILE A 4 -6.53 -5.37 -5.12
CA ILE A 4 -6.10 -5.83 -6.46
C ILE A 4 -6.66 -7.21 -6.76
N THR A 5 -6.51 -8.14 -5.82
CA THR A 5 -6.96 -9.52 -5.96
C THR A 5 -8.47 -9.59 -6.13
N MET A 6 -9.24 -8.82 -5.37
CA MET A 6 -10.71 -8.78 -5.49
C MET A 6 -11.15 -8.30 -6.89
N LYS A 7 -10.58 -7.20 -7.40
CA LYS A 7 -10.85 -6.73 -8.77
C LYS A 7 -10.46 -7.77 -9.83
N ALA A 8 -9.31 -8.42 -9.64
CA ALA A 8 -8.84 -9.45 -10.54
C ALA A 8 -9.77 -10.68 -10.55
N ILE A 9 -10.30 -11.10 -9.41
CA ILE A 9 -11.27 -12.20 -9.31
C ILE A 9 -12.54 -11.88 -10.10
N GLU A 10 -13.12 -10.71 -9.92
CA GLU A 10 -14.32 -10.27 -10.63
C GLU A 10 -14.12 -10.29 -12.15
N ALA A 11 -13.01 -9.72 -12.61
CA ALA A 11 -12.70 -9.69 -14.05
C ALA A 11 -12.33 -11.07 -14.60
N TYR A 12 -11.57 -11.88 -13.86
CA TYR A 12 -11.16 -13.21 -14.30
C TYR A 12 -12.33 -14.20 -14.41
N LYS A 13 -13.35 -14.05 -13.57
CA LYS A 13 -14.59 -14.83 -13.65
C LYS A 13 -15.30 -14.66 -14.99
N VAL A 14 -15.20 -13.51 -15.63
CA VAL A 14 -15.75 -13.27 -16.98
C VAL A 14 -14.93 -14.00 -18.04
N VAL A 15 -13.60 -14.03 -17.90
CA VAL A 15 -12.68 -14.65 -18.87
C VAL A 15 -12.64 -16.17 -18.71
N LYS A 16 -12.75 -16.67 -17.49
CA LYS A 16 -12.69 -18.09 -17.12
C LYS A 16 -13.81 -18.46 -16.15
N PRO A 17 -15.08 -18.51 -16.60
CA PRO A 17 -16.23 -18.72 -15.70
C PRO A 17 -16.25 -20.07 -15.00
N ALA A 18 -15.52 -21.08 -15.53
CA ALA A 18 -15.40 -22.39 -14.89
C ALA A 18 -14.43 -22.43 -13.70
N VAL A 19 -13.59 -21.40 -13.53
CA VAL A 19 -12.60 -21.31 -12.42
C VAL A 19 -13.19 -20.51 -11.29
N SER A 20 -13.28 -21.12 -10.11
CA SER A 20 -13.70 -20.43 -8.88
C SER A 20 -12.49 -19.99 -8.09
N VAL A 21 -12.40 -18.70 -7.79
CA VAL A 21 -11.35 -18.11 -6.97
C VAL A 21 -12.00 -17.43 -5.76
N SER A 22 -11.52 -17.77 -4.57
CA SER A 22 -11.91 -17.10 -3.32
C SER A 22 -10.68 -16.43 -2.68
N VAL A 23 -10.90 -15.38 -1.91
CA VAL A 23 -9.82 -14.66 -1.23
C VAL A 23 -10.22 -14.31 0.20
N GLU A 24 -9.30 -14.49 1.12
CA GLU A 24 -9.37 -14.00 2.50
C GLU A 24 -8.41 -12.84 2.73
N GLY A 25 -8.83 -11.87 3.52
CA GLY A 25 -8.08 -10.67 3.87
C GLY A 25 -7.55 -10.65 5.30
N SER A 26 -6.88 -11.72 5.73
CA SER A 26 -6.40 -11.89 7.11
C SER A 26 -4.97 -11.37 7.37
N GLY A 27 -4.31 -10.78 6.35
CA GLY A 27 -2.96 -10.24 6.44
C GLY A 27 -1.86 -11.17 5.90
N SER A 28 -0.70 -10.58 5.56
CA SER A 28 0.41 -11.26 4.87
C SER A 28 0.94 -12.48 5.64
N GLY A 29 1.09 -12.38 6.96
CA GLY A 29 1.59 -13.48 7.79
C GLY A 29 0.66 -14.68 7.78
N ASN A 30 -0.65 -14.47 7.85
CA ASN A 30 -1.64 -15.54 7.80
C ASN A 30 -1.71 -16.19 6.42
N GLY A 31 -1.63 -15.39 5.34
CA GLY A 31 -1.58 -15.91 3.98
C GLY A 31 -0.34 -16.77 3.74
N ILE A 32 0.84 -16.31 4.18
CA ILE A 32 2.09 -17.09 4.08
C ILE A 32 1.98 -18.39 4.91
N LYS A 33 1.46 -18.31 6.14
CA LYS A 33 1.23 -19.49 6.98
C LYS A 33 0.32 -20.50 6.29
N ALA A 34 -0.80 -20.05 5.73
CA ALA A 34 -1.75 -20.90 4.98
C ALA A 34 -1.09 -21.58 3.78
N LEU A 35 -0.22 -20.89 3.05
CA LEU A 35 0.55 -21.48 1.95
C LEU A 35 1.50 -22.56 2.44
N LEU A 36 2.24 -22.32 3.54
CA LEU A 36 3.16 -23.30 4.11
C LEU A 36 2.44 -24.53 4.67
N GLU A 37 1.21 -24.38 5.15
CA GLU A 37 0.35 -25.46 5.62
C GLU A 37 -0.43 -26.16 4.49
N GLY A 38 -0.34 -25.67 3.26
CA GLY A 38 -1.02 -26.22 2.09
C GLY A 38 -2.53 -25.99 2.07
N THR A 39 -3.03 -25.00 2.82
CA THR A 39 -4.46 -24.66 2.91
C THR A 39 -4.89 -23.57 1.94
N CYS A 40 -3.97 -22.98 1.19
CA CYS A 40 -4.25 -22.09 0.06
C CYS A 40 -3.26 -22.33 -1.10
N ASP A 41 -3.66 -21.97 -2.31
CA ASP A 41 -2.84 -22.10 -3.52
C ASP A 41 -1.92 -20.90 -3.72
N ILE A 42 -2.35 -19.72 -3.27
CA ILE A 42 -1.65 -18.44 -3.47
C ILE A 42 -1.71 -17.64 -2.18
N ALA A 43 -0.57 -17.20 -1.67
CA ALA A 43 -0.50 -16.26 -0.56
C ALA A 43 -0.25 -14.83 -1.07
N ASN A 44 -1.17 -13.92 -0.77
CA ASN A 44 -0.98 -12.49 -0.98
C ASN A 44 -0.12 -11.90 0.14
N SER A 45 0.90 -11.13 -0.21
CA SER A 45 1.74 -10.46 0.77
C SER A 45 2.16 -9.05 0.35
N SER A 46 2.18 -8.13 1.30
CA SER A 46 2.69 -6.77 1.12
C SER A 46 4.13 -6.60 1.66
N ARG A 47 4.78 -7.70 1.95
CA ARG A 47 6.19 -7.78 2.38
C ARG A 47 6.84 -9.04 1.85
N GLU A 48 8.15 -9.06 1.84
CA GLU A 48 8.91 -10.28 1.61
C GLU A 48 8.66 -11.32 2.73
N MET A 49 8.83 -12.59 2.38
CA MET A 49 8.83 -13.65 3.37
C MET A 49 10.00 -13.45 4.35
N LYS A 50 9.72 -13.64 5.63
CA LYS A 50 10.76 -13.61 6.66
C LYS A 50 11.69 -14.80 6.52
N LYS A 51 12.92 -14.65 7.02
CA LYS A 51 13.92 -15.74 7.03
C LYS A 51 13.37 -17.02 7.67
N GLU A 52 12.67 -16.89 8.79
CA GLU A 52 12.05 -18.02 9.50
C GLU A 52 10.96 -18.72 8.67
N GLU A 53 10.18 -17.96 7.89
CA GLU A 53 9.15 -18.50 6.99
C GLU A 53 9.80 -19.28 5.83
N LEU A 54 10.90 -18.74 5.25
CA LEU A 54 11.68 -19.42 4.22
C LEU A 54 12.36 -20.69 4.74
N GLU A 55 12.89 -20.67 5.95
CA GLU A 55 13.50 -21.84 6.60
C GLU A 55 12.47 -22.94 6.85
N LYS A 56 11.26 -22.58 7.32
CA LYS A 56 10.13 -23.52 7.48
C LYS A 56 9.73 -24.15 6.14
N ALA A 57 9.63 -23.35 5.08
CA ALA A 57 9.31 -23.83 3.74
C ALA A 57 10.34 -24.87 3.28
N LYS A 58 11.64 -24.57 3.42
CA LYS A 58 12.75 -25.47 3.10
C LYS A 58 12.69 -26.79 3.90
N ALA A 59 12.50 -26.70 5.22
CA ALA A 59 12.42 -27.85 6.10
C ALA A 59 11.26 -28.79 5.73
N SER A 60 10.15 -28.22 5.20
CA SER A 60 8.98 -28.97 4.72
C SER A 60 9.09 -29.43 3.26
N GLY A 61 10.22 -29.20 2.59
CA GLY A 61 10.41 -29.58 1.18
C GLY A 61 9.60 -28.76 0.18
N LEU A 62 9.09 -27.58 0.59
CA LEU A 62 8.30 -26.71 -0.27
C LEU A 62 9.20 -25.89 -1.19
N LYS A 63 8.78 -25.72 -2.43
CA LYS A 63 9.46 -24.89 -3.42
C LYS A 63 8.68 -23.60 -3.64
N ILE A 64 8.93 -22.62 -2.79
CA ILE A 64 8.23 -21.34 -2.82
C ILE A 64 8.76 -20.45 -3.93
N LYS A 65 7.85 -19.96 -4.77
CA LYS A 65 8.12 -18.96 -5.80
C LYS A 65 7.53 -17.63 -5.39
N GLU A 66 8.37 -16.61 -5.41
CA GLU A 66 7.99 -15.22 -5.21
C GLU A 66 7.61 -14.59 -6.54
N ILE A 67 6.48 -13.91 -6.59
CA ILE A 67 5.96 -13.23 -7.77
C ILE A 67 5.59 -11.80 -7.37
N VAL A 68 6.32 -10.81 -7.87
CA VAL A 68 5.95 -9.40 -7.72
C VAL A 68 4.77 -9.11 -8.65
N VAL A 69 3.68 -8.59 -8.12
CA VAL A 69 2.44 -8.33 -8.88
C VAL A 69 2.14 -6.83 -9.07
N ALA A 70 2.65 -5.99 -8.17
CA ALA A 70 2.46 -4.54 -8.22
C ALA A 70 3.46 -3.85 -7.28
N TYR A 71 3.46 -2.50 -7.32
CA TYR A 71 4.13 -1.67 -6.32
C TYR A 71 3.09 -0.81 -5.59
N ASP A 72 3.36 -0.53 -4.33
CA ASP A 72 2.59 0.39 -3.50
C ASP A 72 3.49 1.57 -3.10
N MET A 73 2.93 2.77 -3.11
CA MET A 73 3.59 3.98 -2.64
C MET A 73 2.55 4.87 -1.96
N ILE A 74 2.79 5.20 -0.70
CA ILE A 74 1.94 6.09 0.07
C ILE A 74 2.60 7.47 0.10
N VAL A 75 1.84 8.48 -0.29
CA VAL A 75 2.35 9.84 -0.47
C VAL A 75 1.65 10.79 0.48
N PRO A 76 2.39 11.52 1.33
CA PRO A 76 1.83 12.61 2.12
C PRO A 76 1.45 13.76 1.19
N ILE A 77 0.28 14.32 1.43
CA ILE A 77 -0.30 15.41 0.65
C ILE A 77 -0.69 16.59 1.52
N VAL A 78 -0.55 17.78 0.98
CA VAL A 78 -0.95 19.04 1.60
C VAL A 78 -1.71 19.92 0.61
N HIS A 79 -2.35 20.98 1.10
CA HIS A 79 -2.97 21.99 0.25
C HIS A 79 -1.92 22.64 -0.68
N PRO A 80 -2.24 22.97 -1.93
CA PRO A 80 -1.28 23.54 -2.87
C PRO A 80 -0.59 24.83 -2.39
N SER A 81 -1.25 25.62 -1.54
CA SER A 81 -0.68 26.86 -0.96
C SER A 81 0.30 26.62 0.21
N ASN A 82 0.43 25.38 0.70
CA ASN A 82 1.37 25.06 1.76
C ASN A 82 2.81 25.21 1.26
N LYS A 83 3.66 25.94 2.01
CA LYS A 83 5.05 26.20 1.61
C LYS A 83 5.99 25.01 1.79
N VAL A 84 5.62 24.05 2.64
CA VAL A 84 6.42 22.86 2.89
C VAL A 84 6.45 22.00 1.61
N LYS A 85 7.64 21.54 1.23
CA LYS A 85 7.88 20.71 0.03
C LYS A 85 8.40 19.33 0.37
N ASN A 86 9.04 19.18 1.52
CA ASN A 86 9.70 17.96 1.96
C ASN A 86 9.53 17.78 3.46
N LEU A 87 9.30 16.54 3.88
CA LEU A 87 9.32 16.11 5.29
C LEU A 87 10.15 14.84 5.40
N THR A 88 10.82 14.66 6.54
CA THR A 88 11.42 13.36 6.86
C THR A 88 10.35 12.40 7.39
N LYS A 89 10.62 11.10 7.38
CA LYS A 89 9.71 10.11 7.99
C LYS A 89 9.52 10.36 9.48
N GLU A 90 10.56 10.82 10.18
CA GLU A 90 10.51 11.20 11.58
C GLU A 90 9.60 12.41 11.81
N GLN A 91 9.66 13.42 10.94
CA GLN A 91 8.75 14.56 11.00
C GLN A 91 7.30 14.16 10.71
N LEU A 92 7.06 13.29 9.73
CA LEU A 92 5.74 12.72 9.47
C LEU A 92 5.19 11.99 10.70
N LYS A 93 6.01 11.14 11.33
CA LYS A 93 5.64 10.48 12.58
C LYS A 93 5.29 11.50 13.66
N GLY A 94 6.14 12.52 13.85
CA GLY A 94 5.93 13.57 14.86
C GLY A 94 4.65 14.38 14.63
N ILE A 95 4.28 14.64 13.38
CA ILE A 95 3.00 15.29 13.02
C ILE A 95 1.83 14.41 13.41
N TYR A 96 1.90 13.12 13.07
CA TYR A 96 0.79 12.18 13.27
C TYR A 96 0.66 11.68 14.72
N ASP A 97 1.73 11.69 15.53
CA ASP A 97 1.65 11.36 16.96
C ASP A 97 1.39 12.60 17.85
N GLY A 98 1.43 13.80 17.28
CA GLY A 98 1.13 15.07 17.98
C GLY A 98 2.33 15.73 18.64
N SER A 99 3.54 15.23 18.46
CA SER A 99 4.76 15.91 18.94
C SER A 99 5.13 17.14 18.10
N ILE A 100 4.69 17.19 16.83
CA ILE A 100 4.76 18.36 15.95
C ILE A 100 3.33 18.81 15.65
N THR A 101 2.96 20.02 16.07
CA THR A 101 1.57 20.52 16.01
C THR A 101 1.39 21.77 15.16
N ASN A 102 2.47 22.41 14.77
CA ASN A 102 2.45 23.65 13.98
C ASN A 102 3.38 23.55 12.78
N TRP A 103 2.89 23.98 11.62
CA TRP A 103 3.66 23.97 10.38
C TRP A 103 5.00 24.71 10.47
N LYS A 104 5.07 25.75 11.32
CA LYS A 104 6.31 26.50 11.59
C LYS A 104 7.46 25.60 12.07
N GLN A 105 7.15 24.53 12.80
CA GLN A 105 8.15 23.59 13.32
C GLN A 105 8.85 22.77 12.19
N VAL A 106 8.28 22.77 11.01
CA VAL A 106 8.79 22.06 9.83
C VAL A 106 9.00 22.98 8.63
N GLY A 107 9.16 24.29 8.87
CA GLY A 107 9.49 25.29 7.84
C GLY A 107 8.30 25.85 7.08
N GLY A 108 7.09 25.66 7.55
CA GLY A 108 5.87 26.25 7.02
C GLY A 108 5.44 27.54 7.72
N ASP A 109 4.24 27.98 7.41
CA ASP A 109 3.63 29.15 8.04
C ASP A 109 3.22 28.84 9.49
N ASP A 110 3.02 29.89 10.30
CA ASP A 110 2.54 29.75 11.68
C ASP A 110 1.05 29.39 11.71
N MET A 111 0.78 28.11 11.54
CA MET A 111 -0.57 27.53 11.53
C MET A 111 -0.54 26.16 12.21
N ASN A 112 -1.54 25.88 13.03
CA ASN A 112 -1.73 24.53 13.58
C ASN A 112 -2.00 23.50 12.48
N ILE A 113 -1.40 22.33 12.61
CA ILE A 113 -1.57 21.24 11.67
C ILE A 113 -2.87 20.50 11.95
N VAL A 114 -3.71 20.34 10.93
CA VAL A 114 -4.86 19.45 10.94
C VAL A 114 -4.46 18.13 10.29
N VAL A 115 -4.48 17.06 11.07
CA VAL A 115 -4.10 15.72 10.60
C VAL A 115 -5.31 14.98 10.05
N VAL A 116 -5.19 14.50 8.83
CA VAL A 116 -6.20 13.67 8.17
C VAL A 116 -5.65 12.25 8.02
N SER A 117 -6.40 11.26 8.49
CA SER A 117 -6.03 9.86 8.48
C SER A 117 -7.12 8.98 7.85
N ARG A 118 -6.82 7.72 7.68
CA ARG A 118 -7.78 6.69 7.28
C ARG A 118 -8.18 5.85 8.49
N ASP A 119 -9.33 5.24 8.39
CA ASP A 119 -9.80 4.26 9.39
C ASP A 119 -8.90 3.01 9.41
N SER A 120 -8.96 2.25 10.51
CA SER A 120 -8.12 1.07 10.75
C SER A 120 -8.39 -0.11 9.82
N SER A 121 -9.49 -0.11 9.07
CA SER A 121 -9.79 -1.13 8.06
C SER A 121 -9.06 -0.90 6.73
N SER A 122 -8.42 0.27 6.57
CA SER A 122 -7.71 0.67 5.36
C SER A 122 -6.33 0.04 5.26
N GLY A 123 -6.04 -0.62 4.14
CA GLY A 123 -4.67 -1.10 3.85
C GLY A 123 -3.65 0.03 3.72
N THR A 124 -4.09 1.24 3.32
CA THR A 124 -3.26 2.45 3.29
C THR A 124 -2.90 2.89 4.71
N TYR A 125 -3.89 2.86 5.64
CA TYR A 125 -3.63 3.11 7.06
C TYR A 125 -2.69 2.08 7.66
N GLU A 126 -2.92 0.79 7.41
CA GLU A 126 -2.06 -0.29 7.92
C GLU A 126 -0.59 -0.08 7.54
N TYR A 127 -0.34 0.21 6.26
CA TYR A 127 1.01 0.50 5.80
C TYR A 127 1.62 1.76 6.46
N TRP A 128 0.85 2.85 6.52
CA TRP A 128 1.28 4.07 7.20
C TRP A 128 1.61 3.84 8.68
N HIS A 129 0.75 3.12 9.37
CA HIS A 129 0.91 2.80 10.79
C HIS A 129 2.13 1.92 11.05
N GLU A 130 2.40 0.94 10.19
CA GLU A 130 3.58 0.09 10.32
C GLU A 130 4.88 0.81 9.94
N ASP A 131 4.90 1.47 8.79
CA ASP A 131 6.13 1.98 8.19
C ASP A 131 6.51 3.40 8.67
N VAL A 132 5.55 4.30 8.78
CA VAL A 132 5.79 5.68 9.22
C VAL A 132 5.65 5.80 10.74
N MET A 133 4.54 5.33 11.29
CA MET A 133 4.24 5.46 12.72
C MET A 133 5.04 4.49 13.60
N LYS A 134 5.63 3.44 13.03
CA LYS A 134 6.31 2.37 13.81
C LYS A 134 5.39 1.79 14.88
N LYS A 135 4.11 1.65 14.55
CA LYS A 135 3.02 1.18 15.41
C LYS A 135 2.66 2.10 16.58
N ALA A 136 3.14 3.36 16.57
CA ALA A 136 2.69 4.37 17.53
C ALA A 136 1.27 4.83 17.19
N ASP A 137 0.52 5.23 18.21
CA ASP A 137 -0.83 5.74 18.04
C ASP A 137 -0.85 7.07 17.26
N ILE A 138 -1.85 7.22 16.40
CA ILE A 138 -2.16 8.49 15.75
C ILE A 138 -2.92 9.37 16.74
N ARG A 139 -2.63 10.66 16.75
CA ARG A 139 -3.29 11.66 17.61
C ARG A 139 -4.82 11.57 17.47
N LYS A 140 -5.50 11.66 18.62
CA LYS A 140 -6.96 11.41 18.73
C LYS A 140 -7.84 12.42 18.00
N ASP A 141 -7.34 13.65 17.77
CA ASP A 141 -8.04 14.71 17.06
C ASP A 141 -7.86 14.68 15.53
N SER A 142 -7.27 13.60 15.00
CA SER A 142 -7.17 13.40 13.56
C SER A 142 -8.54 13.20 12.91
N LEU A 143 -8.71 13.78 11.71
CA LEU A 143 -9.92 13.61 10.89
C LEU A 143 -9.85 12.27 10.16
N MET A 144 -10.70 11.34 10.55
CA MET A 144 -10.76 10.01 9.94
C MET A 144 -11.59 10.01 8.67
N GLN A 145 -11.03 9.50 7.58
CA GLN A 145 -11.69 9.44 6.27
C GLN A 145 -11.85 8.00 5.78
N ALA A 146 -13.00 7.71 5.19
CA ALA A 146 -13.34 6.37 4.71
C ALA A 146 -12.67 5.97 3.39
N SER A 147 -12.09 6.92 2.64
CA SER A 147 -11.45 6.63 1.34
C SER A 147 -10.28 7.57 1.04
N ASN A 148 -9.39 7.15 0.12
CA ASN A 148 -8.33 8.02 -0.40
C ASN A 148 -8.91 9.29 -1.05
N GLY A 149 -10.00 9.17 -1.81
CA GLY A 149 -10.68 10.31 -2.41
C GLY A 149 -11.20 11.31 -1.38
N ALA A 150 -11.74 10.83 -0.26
CA ALA A 150 -12.16 11.68 0.84
C ALA A 150 -10.98 12.41 1.52
N VAL A 151 -9.82 11.75 1.66
CA VAL A 151 -8.58 12.40 2.12
C VAL A 151 -8.16 13.51 1.18
N VAL A 152 -8.11 13.24 -0.13
CA VAL A 152 -7.78 14.26 -1.15
C VAL A 152 -8.72 15.46 -1.04
N ASN A 153 -10.03 15.22 -1.01
CA ASN A 153 -11.03 16.30 -0.91
C ASN A 153 -10.85 17.13 0.37
N THR A 154 -10.64 16.49 1.52
CA THR A 154 -10.44 17.18 2.80
C THR A 154 -9.19 18.06 2.76
N VAL A 155 -8.08 17.56 2.25
CA VAL A 155 -6.82 18.31 2.15
C VAL A 155 -6.92 19.44 1.12
N ALA A 156 -7.58 19.21 -0.01
CA ALA A 156 -7.79 20.21 -1.05
C ALA A 156 -8.60 21.44 -0.54
N ASN A 157 -9.44 21.23 0.46
CA ASN A 157 -10.31 22.28 1.03
C ASN A 157 -9.82 22.82 2.38
N ASN A 158 -8.64 22.41 2.86
CA ASN A 158 -8.09 22.86 4.14
C ASN A 158 -6.59 23.16 4.05
N LYS A 159 -6.25 24.45 4.09
CA LYS A 159 -4.85 24.93 4.02
C LYS A 159 -3.97 24.43 5.17
N LYS A 160 -4.55 24.03 6.28
CA LYS A 160 -3.85 23.54 7.48
C LYS A 160 -3.61 22.03 7.47
N ALA A 161 -4.26 21.32 6.53
CA ALA A 161 -4.32 19.85 6.54
C ALA A 161 -3.07 19.19 5.97
N ILE A 162 -2.75 18.05 6.53
CA ILE A 162 -1.90 17.01 5.94
C ILE A 162 -2.68 15.72 5.90
N GLY A 163 -2.56 14.99 4.80
CA GLY A 163 -3.10 13.64 4.65
C GLY A 163 -2.07 12.73 3.98
N TYR A 164 -2.42 11.47 3.80
CA TYR A 164 -1.65 10.52 3.02
C TYR A 164 -2.57 9.66 2.16
N VAL A 165 -2.13 9.36 0.96
CA VAL A 165 -2.92 8.59 -0.02
C VAL A 165 -2.01 7.67 -0.83
N GLY A 166 -2.59 6.63 -1.43
CA GLY A 166 -1.91 5.85 -2.47
C GLY A 166 -1.56 6.73 -3.67
N PHE A 167 -0.43 6.48 -4.30
CA PHE A 167 0.10 7.27 -5.42
C PHE A 167 -0.92 7.47 -6.56
N GLY A 168 -1.73 6.45 -6.85
CA GLY A 168 -2.76 6.50 -7.89
C GLY A 168 -3.91 7.50 -7.65
N TYR A 169 -4.01 8.07 -6.44
CA TYR A 169 -5.03 9.05 -6.08
C TYR A 169 -4.54 10.50 -6.12
N LEU A 170 -3.27 10.73 -6.49
CA LEU A 170 -2.74 12.09 -6.64
C LEU A 170 -3.40 12.79 -7.82
N ASP A 171 -3.84 14.02 -7.59
CA ASP A 171 -4.36 14.91 -8.62
C ASP A 171 -3.89 16.37 -8.38
N LYS A 172 -4.31 17.27 -9.25
CA LYS A 172 -3.91 18.68 -9.22
C LYS A 172 -4.51 19.49 -8.06
N SER A 173 -5.48 18.94 -7.35
CA SER A 173 -6.15 19.63 -6.22
C SER A 173 -5.30 19.65 -4.95
N VAL A 174 -4.28 18.80 -4.88
CA VAL A 174 -3.37 18.68 -3.72
C VAL A 174 -1.91 18.71 -4.18
N LYS A 175 -1.02 19.00 -3.25
CA LYS A 175 0.43 18.95 -3.47
C LYS A 175 1.01 17.74 -2.74
N SER A 176 1.73 16.89 -3.47
CA SER A 176 2.53 15.82 -2.91
C SER A 176 3.79 16.35 -2.24
N LEU A 177 4.20 15.75 -1.13
CA LEU A 177 5.45 16.07 -0.46
C LEU A 177 6.55 15.09 -0.87
N ASP A 178 7.76 15.62 -1.00
CA ASP A 178 8.97 14.81 -0.99
C ASP A 178 9.15 14.22 0.42
N VAL A 179 9.69 13.02 0.51
CA VAL A 179 10.02 12.37 1.79
C VAL A 179 11.51 12.04 1.81
N ASN A 180 12.20 12.47 2.87
CA ASN A 180 13.65 12.36 2.99
C ASN A 180 14.39 12.90 1.74
N GLY A 181 13.87 13.98 1.14
CA GLY A 181 14.43 14.60 -0.07
C GLY A 181 14.13 13.87 -1.37
N VAL A 182 13.35 12.80 -1.35
CA VAL A 182 13.01 12.01 -2.54
C VAL A 182 11.62 12.37 -3.04
N LYS A 183 11.50 12.68 -4.34
CA LYS A 183 10.21 13.04 -4.98
C LYS A 183 9.30 11.82 -5.13
N ALA A 184 8.00 12.04 -4.95
CA ALA A 184 6.95 11.05 -5.24
C ALA A 184 6.75 10.93 -6.76
N THR A 185 7.58 10.13 -7.41
CA THR A 185 7.47 9.80 -8.83
C THR A 185 7.29 8.31 -9.04
N LEU A 186 6.71 7.95 -10.18
CA LEU A 186 6.53 6.55 -10.56
C LEU A 186 7.86 5.77 -10.52
N ALA A 187 8.94 6.38 -11.06
CA ALA A 187 10.26 5.76 -11.07
C ALA A 187 10.82 5.54 -9.65
N ASN A 188 10.66 6.52 -8.76
CA ASN A 188 11.12 6.41 -7.38
C ASN A 188 10.28 5.42 -6.56
N GLY A 189 8.99 5.27 -6.86
CA GLY A 189 8.13 4.24 -6.27
C GLY A 189 8.54 2.83 -6.68
N LYS A 190 8.72 2.61 -7.99
CA LYS A 190 9.13 1.30 -8.54
C LYS A 190 10.53 0.87 -8.09
N SER A 191 11.47 1.81 -8.02
CA SER A 191 12.86 1.53 -7.61
C SER A 191 13.05 1.36 -6.09
N GLY A 192 12.03 1.67 -5.28
CA GLY A 192 12.13 1.67 -3.82
C GLY A 192 12.92 2.87 -3.25
N LYS A 193 13.27 3.86 -4.08
CA LYS A 193 13.97 5.08 -3.60
C LYS A 193 13.05 5.96 -2.76
N TYR A 194 11.75 6.02 -3.10
CA TYR A 194 10.79 6.74 -2.27
C TYR A 194 10.59 5.98 -0.95
N PRO A 195 10.83 6.60 0.22
CA PRO A 195 10.93 5.88 1.49
C PRO A 195 9.66 5.17 1.95
N ILE A 196 8.48 5.57 1.44
CA ILE A 196 7.20 4.95 1.74
C ILE A 196 6.70 4.21 0.51
N SER A 197 7.49 3.25 0.02
CA SER A 197 7.16 2.39 -1.11
C SER A 197 7.53 0.95 -0.83
N ARG A 198 6.76 0.03 -1.42
CA ARG A 198 6.97 -1.42 -1.26
C ARG A 198 6.53 -2.19 -2.49
N LYS A 199 7.10 -3.39 -2.66
CA LYS A 199 6.59 -4.38 -3.61
C LYS A 199 5.41 -5.12 -2.99
N LEU A 200 4.49 -5.55 -3.83
CA LEU A 200 3.38 -6.43 -3.48
C LEU A 200 3.58 -7.77 -4.17
N TYR A 201 3.34 -8.83 -3.44
CA TYR A 201 3.71 -10.19 -3.83
C TYR A 201 2.52 -11.15 -3.85
N MET A 202 2.63 -12.14 -4.71
CA MET A 202 1.97 -13.42 -4.60
C MET A 202 3.03 -14.50 -4.44
N TYR A 203 2.86 -15.38 -3.45
CA TYR A 203 3.70 -16.55 -3.23
C TYR A 203 2.93 -17.80 -3.60
N VAL A 204 3.58 -18.74 -4.24
CA VAL A 204 3.02 -20.05 -4.62
C VAL A 204 4.03 -21.16 -4.29
N ASN A 205 3.52 -22.38 -4.08
CA ASN A 205 4.37 -23.56 -3.96
C ASN A 205 4.45 -24.24 -5.33
N GLU A 206 5.60 -24.21 -5.98
CA GLU A 206 5.79 -24.80 -7.31
C GLU A 206 5.54 -26.31 -7.36
N ASN A 207 5.68 -27.01 -6.22
CA ASN A 207 5.39 -28.44 -6.14
C ASN A 207 3.89 -28.74 -6.32
N ASN A 208 3.01 -27.78 -6.04
CA ASN A 208 1.55 -27.91 -6.11
C ASN A 208 0.89 -26.69 -6.76
N TYR A 209 1.49 -26.16 -7.82
CA TYR A 209 0.99 -24.97 -8.52
C TYR A 209 0.06 -25.40 -9.66
N SER A 210 -1.25 -25.42 -9.37
CA SER A 210 -2.28 -25.86 -10.31
C SER A 210 -2.35 -25.00 -11.58
N ALA A 211 -2.92 -25.56 -12.65
CA ALA A 211 -3.13 -24.83 -13.89
C ALA A 211 -4.05 -23.62 -13.71
N ASP A 212 -5.07 -23.73 -12.85
CA ASP A 212 -6.00 -22.64 -12.56
C ASP A 212 -5.32 -21.51 -11.76
N ALA A 213 -4.53 -21.84 -10.75
CA ALA A 213 -3.75 -20.86 -10.00
C ALA A 213 -2.72 -20.13 -10.90
N LYS A 214 -2.04 -20.88 -11.79
CA LYS A 214 -1.16 -20.30 -12.83
C LYS A 214 -1.92 -19.36 -13.76
N GLY A 215 -3.09 -19.78 -14.21
CA GLY A 215 -3.96 -18.99 -15.08
C GLY A 215 -4.36 -17.67 -14.46
N PHE A 216 -4.77 -17.69 -13.19
CA PHE A 216 -5.12 -16.48 -12.44
C PHE A 216 -3.94 -15.51 -12.26
N VAL A 217 -2.79 -16.02 -11.83
CA VAL A 217 -1.58 -15.19 -11.66
C VAL A 217 -1.12 -14.61 -13.00
N ASN A 218 -1.10 -15.41 -14.07
CA ASN A 218 -0.73 -14.93 -15.41
C ASN A 218 -1.71 -13.87 -15.93
N TYR A 219 -3.00 -14.00 -15.65
CA TYR A 219 -3.99 -12.98 -15.97
C TYR A 219 -3.66 -11.66 -15.25
N LEU A 220 -3.39 -11.72 -13.95
CA LEU A 220 -3.02 -10.51 -13.17
C LEU A 220 -1.73 -9.86 -13.69
N LEU A 221 -0.73 -10.64 -14.08
CA LEU A 221 0.53 -10.14 -14.65
C LEU A 221 0.38 -9.63 -16.10
N GLY A 222 -0.67 -10.00 -16.78
CA GLY A 222 -0.99 -9.57 -18.14
C GLY A 222 -1.49 -8.13 -18.22
N LYS A 223 -1.68 -7.63 -19.44
CA LYS A 223 -2.10 -6.26 -19.71
C LYS A 223 -3.39 -5.87 -18.98
N ASP A 224 -4.40 -6.73 -19.03
CA ASP A 224 -5.70 -6.46 -18.41
C ASP A 224 -5.61 -6.46 -16.88
N GLY A 225 -4.90 -7.42 -16.30
CA GLY A 225 -4.65 -7.48 -14.86
C GLY A 225 -3.85 -6.26 -14.35
N GLN A 226 -2.85 -5.82 -15.09
CA GLN A 226 -2.05 -4.63 -14.71
C GLN A 226 -2.85 -3.31 -14.85
N LYS A 227 -3.83 -3.25 -15.74
CA LYS A 227 -4.81 -2.15 -15.78
C LYS A 227 -5.64 -2.11 -14.48
N LEU A 228 -6.09 -3.26 -13.99
CA LEU A 228 -6.81 -3.35 -12.71
C LEU A 228 -5.95 -2.91 -11.51
N VAL A 229 -4.64 -3.16 -11.55
CA VAL A 229 -3.69 -2.65 -10.55
C VAL A 229 -3.74 -1.12 -10.50
N SER A 230 -3.66 -0.44 -11.65
CA SER A 230 -3.79 1.02 -11.73
C SER A 230 -5.15 1.51 -11.25
N GLU A 231 -6.24 0.86 -11.66
CA GLU A 231 -7.60 1.21 -11.24
C GLU A 231 -7.84 1.02 -9.73
N ALA A 232 -7.08 0.16 -9.09
CA ALA A 232 -7.08 -0.02 -7.63
C ALA A 232 -6.21 1.02 -6.89
N GLY A 233 -5.55 1.95 -7.60
CA GLY A 233 -4.71 3.00 -7.01
C GLY A 233 -3.28 2.57 -6.70
N PHE A 234 -2.85 1.42 -7.22
CA PHE A 234 -1.49 0.90 -7.09
C PHE A 234 -0.66 1.16 -8.36
N ILE A 235 0.63 0.89 -8.30
CA ILE A 235 1.54 1.10 -9.41
C ILE A 235 1.73 -0.23 -10.14
N PRO A 236 1.42 -0.32 -11.45
CA PRO A 236 1.61 -1.52 -12.24
C PRO A 236 3.10 -1.80 -12.52
N LEU A 237 3.40 -3.04 -12.91
CA LEU A 237 4.75 -3.48 -13.25
C LEU A 237 5.29 -2.81 -14.52
N LYS A 238 4.40 -2.55 -15.49
CA LYS A 238 4.71 -1.96 -16.81
C LYS A 238 3.85 -0.75 -17.07
#